data_6bcf50747f12236baa24eb79afd59919
#
_entry.id   6bcf50747f12236baa24eb79afd59919
#
_cell.length_a   1.000
_cell.length_b   1.000
_cell.length_c   1.000
_cell.angle_alpha   90.00
_cell.angle_beta   90.00
_cell.angle_gamma   90.00
#
_symmetry.space_group_name_H-M   'P 1'
#
loop_
_entity.id
_entity.type
_entity.pdbx_description
1 polymer ?
#
loop_
_entity_poly.entity_id
_entity_poly.type
_entity_poly.pdbx_seq_one_letter_code
_entity_poly.pdbx_strand_id
1 'polypeptide(L)'
;MLKKLALSTLVLTSALFASNEVNVYSHRHYDTDKQLFKMFEEKTGIKVNVVKAKASALIKRIESEGKKSPADVLITVDAAGLYAAKSKDLLQSINSNYLTTNISENLRDKDNQWFALTKRSRVVVHKIGSDVQNQLKTYEDLADPKFKGQIMVRSSNNEYNQSLLAAVIAHHGEEYALTWAKGVVANMAKEPKGNDRYQVKAVANGIGSIAIANTYYIGKMVDNKDKSQRDAVSKMKILFPKFENGGTHINVSGAGVAKYSPNKENAIKFIEFLASKDAQKLFAVGNYEYPVLKGVESSKLVSSWGEFKDDTISINTLGENNKAAVKIFDKAGWK
;
A
#
# COMPACT_ATOMS: atom_id res chain seq x y z
N MET A 1 -44.45 -28.90 61.66
CA MET A 1 -43.15 -29.23 61.05
C MET A 1 -43.08 -28.61 59.65
N LEU A 2 -42.53 -27.41 59.50
CA LEU A 2 -42.35 -26.76 58.17
C LEU A 2 -40.98 -27.15 57.61
N LYS A 3 -40.95 -27.84 56.48
CA LYS A 3 -39.75 -28.11 55.71
C LYS A 3 -39.35 -26.86 54.90
N LYS A 4 -38.27 -26.21 55.19
CA LYS A 4 -37.66 -25.16 54.41
C LYS A 4 -36.99 -25.77 53.19
N LEU A 5 -37.48 -25.50 51.97
CA LEU A 5 -36.85 -25.80 50.72
C LEU A 5 -35.80 -24.70 50.45
N ALA A 6 -34.52 -25.02 50.47
CA ALA A 6 -33.43 -24.13 50.06
C ALA A 6 -33.33 -24.22 48.51
N LEU A 7 -33.65 -23.14 47.83
CA LEU A 7 -33.45 -22.99 46.38
C LEU A 7 -32.02 -22.52 46.13
N SER A 8 -31.15 -23.42 45.75
CA SER A 8 -29.78 -23.08 45.35
C SER A 8 -29.79 -22.51 43.91
N THR A 9 -29.62 -21.19 43.81
CA THR A 9 -29.45 -20.50 42.52
C THR A 9 -28.06 -20.76 41.98
N LEU A 10 -27.95 -21.62 40.99
CA LEU A 10 -26.71 -21.89 40.25
C LEU A 10 -26.46 -20.69 39.34
N VAL A 11 -25.56 -19.78 39.71
CA VAL A 11 -25.10 -18.70 38.82
C VAL A 11 -24.12 -19.33 37.85
N LEU A 12 -24.59 -19.61 36.62
CA LEU A 12 -23.73 -19.93 35.49
C LEU A 12 -23.00 -18.64 35.07
N THR A 13 -21.79 -18.46 35.56
CA THR A 13 -20.84 -17.53 34.96
C THR A 13 -20.42 -18.09 33.62
N SER A 14 -21.06 -17.62 32.54
CA SER A 14 -20.56 -17.81 31.19
C SER A 14 -19.21 -17.05 31.06
N ALA A 15 -18.11 -17.76 31.26
CA ALA A 15 -16.81 -17.28 30.86
C ALA A 15 -16.87 -17.04 29.34
N LEU A 16 -16.92 -15.79 28.92
CA LEU A 16 -16.63 -15.42 27.54
C LEU A 16 -15.18 -15.83 27.28
N PHE A 17 -15.00 -17.04 26.77
CA PHE A 17 -13.72 -17.39 26.15
C PHE A 17 -13.57 -16.46 24.96
N ALA A 18 -12.68 -15.46 25.06
CA ALA A 18 -12.22 -14.72 23.90
C ALA A 18 -11.81 -15.76 22.86
N SER A 19 -12.39 -15.70 21.65
CA SER A 19 -12.06 -16.68 20.63
C SER A 19 -10.57 -16.54 20.31
N ASN A 20 -9.85 -17.68 20.23
CA ASN A 20 -8.41 -17.66 19.94
C ASN A 20 -8.20 -17.48 18.42
N GLU A 21 -8.76 -16.42 17.87
CA GLU A 21 -8.73 -16.11 16.46
C GLU A 21 -8.60 -14.61 16.19
N VAL A 22 -8.25 -14.27 14.95
CA VAL A 22 -8.28 -12.93 14.39
C VAL A 22 -8.88 -12.96 12.98
N ASN A 23 -9.89 -12.12 12.73
CA ASN A 23 -10.60 -12.03 11.46
C ASN A 23 -10.05 -10.88 10.64
N VAL A 24 -9.32 -11.19 9.57
CA VAL A 24 -8.58 -10.24 8.74
C VAL A 24 -9.32 -9.97 7.43
N TYR A 25 -9.76 -8.74 7.22
CA TYR A 25 -10.30 -8.25 5.95
C TYR A 25 -9.15 -7.64 5.13
N SER A 26 -8.69 -8.36 4.11
CA SER A 26 -7.45 -8.05 3.39
C SER A 26 -7.67 -7.74 1.91
N HIS A 27 -7.19 -6.57 1.49
CA HIS A 27 -7.02 -6.24 0.07
C HIS A 27 -5.73 -6.87 -0.51
N ARG A 28 -4.78 -7.29 0.35
CA ARG A 28 -3.57 -8.00 -0.08
C ARG A 28 -3.91 -9.44 -0.46
N HIS A 29 -3.19 -9.99 -1.44
CA HIS A 29 -3.48 -11.30 -2.01
C HIS A 29 -2.22 -12.09 -2.41
N TYR A 30 -1.06 -11.73 -1.84
CA TYR A 30 0.23 -12.34 -2.17
C TYR A 30 0.42 -13.66 -1.41
N ASP A 31 1.25 -14.58 -1.97
CA ASP A 31 1.59 -15.82 -1.29
C ASP A 31 2.41 -15.59 -0.02
N THR A 32 3.22 -14.53 0.00
CA THR A 32 3.93 -14.05 1.20
C THR A 32 2.98 -13.79 2.37
N ASP A 33 1.80 -13.23 2.10
CA ASP A 33 0.82 -12.97 3.16
C ASP A 33 0.31 -14.27 3.78
N LYS A 34 0.09 -15.33 2.97
CA LYS A 34 -0.30 -16.64 3.49
C LYS A 34 0.76 -17.26 4.41
N GLN A 35 2.05 -17.12 4.02
CA GLN A 35 3.16 -17.61 4.85
C GLN A 35 3.23 -16.86 6.17
N LEU A 36 3.09 -15.53 6.15
CA LEU A 36 3.08 -14.71 7.35
C LEU A 36 1.93 -15.06 8.30
N PHE A 37 0.74 -15.28 7.77
CA PHE A 37 -0.43 -15.65 8.58
C PHE A 37 -0.20 -17.02 9.25
N LYS A 38 0.31 -17.98 8.51
CA LYS A 38 0.68 -19.30 9.06
C LYS A 38 1.76 -19.17 10.15
N MET A 39 2.81 -18.37 9.93
CA MET A 39 3.85 -18.14 10.94
C MET A 39 3.27 -17.49 12.22
N PHE A 40 2.30 -16.59 12.09
CA PHE A 40 1.61 -16.02 13.23
C PHE A 40 0.83 -17.07 14.02
N GLU A 41 0.06 -17.93 13.30
CA GLU A 41 -0.69 -19.03 13.92
C GLU A 41 0.24 -20.00 14.67
N GLU A 42 1.35 -20.41 14.03
CA GLU A 42 2.34 -21.32 14.64
C GLU A 42 3.00 -20.71 15.87
N LYS A 43 3.26 -19.41 15.86
CA LYS A 43 3.93 -18.70 16.98
C LYS A 43 3.01 -18.40 18.14
N THR A 44 1.73 -18.16 17.90
CA THR A 44 0.82 -17.63 18.93
C THR A 44 -0.32 -18.58 19.29
N GLY A 45 -0.60 -19.57 18.46
CA GLY A 45 -1.80 -20.41 18.54
C GLY A 45 -3.09 -19.68 18.14
N ILE A 46 -3.04 -18.41 17.72
CA ILE A 46 -4.19 -17.61 17.31
C ILE A 46 -4.49 -17.89 15.84
N LYS A 47 -5.69 -18.40 15.55
CA LYS A 47 -6.14 -18.69 14.18
C LYS A 47 -6.40 -17.43 13.39
N VAL A 48 -5.96 -17.39 12.11
CA VAL A 48 -6.17 -16.25 11.18
C VAL A 48 -7.24 -16.60 10.15
N ASN A 49 -8.41 -15.98 10.26
CA ASN A 49 -9.49 -16.10 9.29
C ASN A 49 -9.41 -14.92 8.30
N VAL A 50 -9.36 -15.19 6.99
CA VAL A 50 -9.11 -14.15 5.97
C VAL A 50 -10.26 -14.00 5.01
N VAL A 51 -10.78 -12.77 4.89
CA VAL A 51 -11.70 -12.36 3.83
C VAL A 51 -10.96 -11.47 2.84
N LYS A 52 -10.92 -11.87 1.57
CA LYS A 52 -10.20 -11.15 0.51
C LYS A 52 -11.15 -10.45 -0.44
N ALA A 53 -10.97 -9.13 -0.61
CA ALA A 53 -11.67 -8.33 -1.61
C ALA A 53 -10.91 -7.01 -1.88
N LYS A 54 -11.42 -6.19 -2.81
CA LYS A 54 -10.95 -4.81 -2.99
C LYS A 54 -11.22 -3.99 -1.73
N ALA A 55 -10.34 -3.00 -1.43
CA ALA A 55 -10.46 -2.15 -0.24
C ALA A 55 -11.85 -1.52 -0.12
N SER A 56 -12.40 -0.96 -1.20
CA SER A 56 -13.73 -0.34 -1.21
C SER A 56 -14.85 -1.31 -0.82
N ALA A 57 -14.79 -2.57 -1.24
CA ALA A 57 -15.77 -3.60 -0.89
C ALA A 57 -15.64 -4.00 0.58
N LEU A 58 -14.42 -4.16 1.10
CA LEU A 58 -14.17 -4.49 2.51
C LEU A 58 -14.63 -3.35 3.43
N ILE A 59 -14.31 -2.10 3.09
CA ILE A 59 -14.75 -0.92 3.83
C ILE A 59 -16.28 -0.83 3.87
N LYS A 60 -16.96 -0.98 2.72
CA LYS A 60 -18.42 -1.00 2.65
C LYS A 60 -19.01 -2.14 3.47
N ARG A 61 -18.37 -3.30 3.49
CA ARG A 61 -18.80 -4.45 4.27
C ARG A 61 -18.71 -4.16 5.76
N ILE A 62 -17.58 -3.66 6.28
CA ILE A 62 -17.42 -3.27 7.70
C ILE A 62 -18.47 -2.22 8.08
N GLU A 63 -18.68 -1.22 7.21
CA GLU A 63 -19.68 -0.17 7.41
C GLU A 63 -21.12 -0.73 7.52
N SER A 64 -21.49 -1.66 6.65
CA SER A 64 -22.83 -2.27 6.65
C SER A 64 -23.04 -3.27 7.79
N GLU A 65 -22.01 -3.98 8.20
CA GLU A 65 -22.05 -4.91 9.34
C GLU A 65 -22.12 -4.15 10.69
N GLY A 66 -21.54 -2.93 10.75
CA GLY A 66 -21.58 -2.04 11.91
C GLY A 66 -21.03 -2.72 13.17
N LYS A 67 -21.77 -2.63 14.29
CA LYS A 67 -21.38 -3.25 15.58
C LYS A 67 -21.36 -4.77 15.55
N LYS A 68 -21.96 -5.41 14.54
CA LYS A 68 -21.98 -6.87 14.36
C LYS A 68 -20.87 -7.37 13.46
N SER A 69 -20.00 -6.48 12.97
CA SER A 69 -18.90 -6.88 12.10
C SER A 69 -17.97 -7.86 12.83
N PRO A 70 -17.66 -9.02 12.23
CA PRO A 70 -16.66 -9.92 12.77
C PRO A 70 -15.24 -9.48 12.48
N ALA A 71 -15.04 -8.41 11.68
CA ALA A 71 -13.73 -7.95 11.27
C ALA A 71 -12.93 -7.44 12.48
N ASP A 72 -11.72 -7.96 12.64
CA ASP A 72 -10.75 -7.49 13.64
C ASP A 72 -9.72 -6.55 13.01
N VAL A 73 -9.19 -6.91 11.84
CA VAL A 73 -8.15 -6.16 11.15
C VAL A 73 -8.58 -5.85 9.72
N LEU A 74 -8.42 -4.61 9.29
CA LEU A 74 -8.47 -4.20 7.89
C LEU A 74 -7.06 -3.99 7.37
N ILE A 75 -6.69 -4.68 6.28
CA ILE A 75 -5.43 -4.46 5.56
C ILE A 75 -5.73 -3.90 4.17
N THR A 76 -5.12 -2.76 3.84
CA THR A 76 -5.20 -2.17 2.49
C THR A 76 -3.83 -2.12 1.82
N VAL A 77 -3.82 -1.98 0.49
CA VAL A 77 -2.58 -1.90 -0.30
C VAL A 77 -2.14 -0.46 -0.56
N ASP A 78 -2.88 0.54 -0.09
CA ASP A 78 -2.56 1.95 -0.29
C ASP A 78 -3.09 2.87 0.83
N ALA A 79 -2.58 4.11 0.83
CA ALA A 79 -2.97 5.16 1.76
C ALA A 79 -4.44 5.55 1.65
N ALA A 80 -5.00 5.59 0.42
CA ALA A 80 -6.37 6.04 0.21
C ALA A 80 -7.38 5.09 0.87
N GLY A 81 -7.13 3.77 0.83
CA GLY A 81 -7.95 2.79 1.52
C GLY A 81 -7.92 2.94 3.03
N LEU A 82 -6.74 3.18 3.63
CA LEU A 82 -6.58 3.41 5.06
C LEU A 82 -7.31 4.70 5.48
N TYR A 83 -7.11 5.78 4.74
CA TYR A 83 -7.79 7.05 5.00
C TYR A 83 -9.31 6.93 4.83
N ALA A 84 -9.79 6.23 3.80
CA ALA A 84 -11.21 6.03 3.58
C ALA A 84 -11.89 5.27 4.74
N ALA A 85 -11.23 4.27 5.32
CA ALA A 85 -11.73 3.57 6.49
C ALA A 85 -11.74 4.48 7.72
N LYS A 86 -10.67 5.24 7.96
CA LYS A 86 -10.58 6.21 9.05
C LYS A 86 -11.65 7.30 8.93
N SER A 87 -11.80 7.91 7.75
CA SER A 87 -12.75 9.01 7.53
C SER A 87 -14.22 8.62 7.71
N LYS A 88 -14.53 7.33 7.67
CA LYS A 88 -15.83 6.73 7.96
C LYS A 88 -15.98 6.24 9.40
N ASP A 89 -15.00 6.52 10.26
CA ASP A 89 -14.98 6.09 11.66
C ASP A 89 -15.10 4.56 11.81
N LEU A 90 -14.42 3.81 10.93
CA LEU A 90 -14.44 2.33 10.91
C LEU A 90 -13.22 1.71 11.59
N LEU A 91 -12.25 2.52 12.03
CA LEU A 91 -11.06 2.07 12.74
C LEU A 91 -11.04 2.63 14.17
N GLN A 92 -10.26 2.00 15.04
CA GLN A 92 -10.00 2.48 16.38
C GLN A 92 -8.50 2.67 16.62
N SER A 93 -8.14 3.52 17.58
CA SER A 93 -6.75 3.73 17.97
C SER A 93 -6.12 2.47 18.57
N ILE A 94 -4.89 2.21 18.14
CA ILE A 94 -4.06 1.09 18.60
C ILE A 94 -3.08 1.61 19.64
N ASN A 95 -3.21 1.13 20.86
CA ASN A 95 -2.25 1.43 21.93
C ASN A 95 -1.16 0.35 21.94
N SER A 96 -0.04 0.62 21.25
CA SER A 96 1.12 -0.26 21.18
C SER A 96 2.41 0.55 21.18
N ASN A 97 3.15 0.46 22.26
CA ASN A 97 4.49 1.06 22.36
C ASN A 97 5.44 0.46 21.29
N TYR A 98 5.27 -0.83 20.98
CA TYR A 98 6.08 -1.48 19.96
C TYR A 98 5.89 -0.81 18.60
N LEU A 99 4.66 -0.63 18.16
CA LEU A 99 4.36 -0.02 16.86
C LEU A 99 4.76 1.45 16.80
N THR A 100 4.48 2.22 17.84
CA THR A 100 4.79 3.67 17.87
C THR A 100 6.29 3.95 17.93
N THR A 101 7.08 3.09 18.57
CA THR A 101 8.54 3.22 18.62
C THR A 101 9.22 2.81 17.32
N ASN A 102 8.69 1.79 16.64
CA ASN A 102 9.36 1.14 15.52
C ASN A 102 8.88 1.63 14.14
N ILE A 103 7.67 2.17 14.03
CA ILE A 103 7.12 2.71 12.78
C ILE A 103 7.17 4.24 12.84
N SER A 104 7.84 4.86 11.87
CA SER A 104 8.01 6.31 11.80
C SER A 104 6.66 7.03 11.68
N GLU A 105 6.58 8.25 12.20
CA GLU A 105 5.33 9.04 12.24
C GLU A 105 4.71 9.29 10.86
N ASN A 106 5.52 9.52 9.85
CA ASN A 106 5.05 9.68 8.47
C ASN A 106 4.49 8.39 7.85
N LEU A 107 4.74 7.21 8.45
CA LEU A 107 4.28 5.90 8.01
C LEU A 107 3.14 5.33 8.87
N ARG A 108 2.51 6.16 9.71
CA ARG A 108 1.37 5.77 10.53
C ARG A 108 0.34 6.88 10.62
N ASP A 109 -0.83 6.53 11.08
CA ASP A 109 -1.86 7.52 11.35
C ASP A 109 -1.50 8.39 12.56
N LYS A 110 -1.80 9.67 12.50
CA LYS A 110 -1.56 10.62 13.60
C LYS A 110 -2.28 10.24 14.91
N ASP A 111 -3.45 9.58 14.79
CA ASP A 111 -4.25 9.10 15.92
C ASP A 111 -4.01 7.60 16.17
N ASN A 112 -2.97 7.01 15.57
CA ASN A 112 -2.61 5.59 15.63
C ASN A 112 -3.72 4.62 15.23
N GLN A 113 -4.62 5.00 14.33
CA GLN A 113 -5.70 4.11 13.88
C GLN A 113 -5.24 3.10 12.83
N TRP A 114 -4.08 3.34 12.18
CA TRP A 114 -3.44 2.40 11.27
C TRP A 114 -1.92 2.58 11.27
N PHE A 115 -1.21 1.52 10.88
CA PHE A 115 0.25 1.47 10.75
C PHE A 115 0.62 0.88 9.40
N ALA A 116 1.66 1.41 8.76
CA ALA A 116 2.23 0.81 7.57
C ALA A 116 2.86 -0.54 7.89
N LEU A 117 2.71 -1.48 6.96
CA LEU A 117 3.32 -2.81 7.00
C LEU A 117 4.47 -2.93 6.01
N THR A 118 4.35 -2.30 4.85
CA THR A 118 5.36 -2.27 3.80
C THR A 118 5.29 -0.94 3.07
N LYS A 119 6.39 -0.52 2.44
CA LYS A 119 6.39 0.62 1.52
C LYS A 119 6.89 0.23 0.14
N ARG A 120 6.51 1.00 -0.87
CA ARG A 120 7.01 0.94 -2.24
C ARG A 120 7.13 2.33 -2.81
N SER A 121 7.99 2.48 -3.81
CA SER A 121 8.13 3.72 -4.55
C SER A 121 7.47 3.63 -5.93
N ARG A 122 6.95 4.74 -6.42
CA ARG A 122 6.48 4.92 -7.78
C ARG A 122 7.60 5.50 -8.61
N VAL A 123 8.16 4.71 -9.50
CA VAL A 123 9.43 4.99 -10.18
C VAL A 123 9.26 5.12 -11.70
N VAL A 124 10.27 5.68 -12.33
CA VAL A 124 10.45 5.63 -13.77
C VAL A 124 11.32 4.42 -14.12
N VAL A 125 10.88 3.65 -15.10
CA VAL A 125 11.61 2.51 -15.65
C VAL A 125 11.91 2.81 -17.11
N HIS A 126 13.17 2.75 -17.51
CA HIS A 126 13.65 3.11 -18.84
C HIS A 126 14.68 2.10 -19.35
N LYS A 127 14.96 2.09 -20.66
CA LYS A 127 15.98 1.17 -21.22
C LYS A 127 17.39 1.51 -20.72
N ILE A 128 18.18 0.49 -20.49
CA ILE A 128 19.61 0.62 -20.22
C ILE A 128 20.25 1.35 -21.43
N GLY A 129 21.08 2.36 -21.17
CA GLY A 129 21.74 3.15 -22.19
C GLY A 129 20.87 4.25 -22.83
N SER A 130 19.59 4.41 -22.42
CA SER A 130 18.79 5.56 -22.87
C SER A 130 19.20 6.83 -22.11
N ASP A 131 18.94 7.99 -22.71
CA ASP A 131 19.26 9.30 -22.13
C ASP A 131 18.22 9.80 -21.09
N VAL A 132 17.18 9.02 -20.82
CA VAL A 132 16.11 9.38 -19.87
C VAL A 132 16.67 9.78 -18.51
N GLN A 133 17.68 9.06 -18.01
CA GLN A 133 18.29 9.34 -16.70
C GLN A 133 18.99 10.71 -16.64
N ASN A 134 19.38 11.31 -17.76
CA ASN A 134 19.99 12.65 -17.81
C ASN A 134 18.96 13.75 -17.91
N GLN A 135 17.82 13.47 -18.55
CA GLN A 135 16.77 14.43 -18.87
C GLN A 135 15.67 14.51 -17.83
N LEU A 136 15.44 13.44 -17.04
CA LEU A 136 14.37 13.34 -16.05
C LEU A 136 14.99 13.17 -14.65
N LYS A 137 14.68 14.09 -13.74
CA LYS A 137 15.16 14.09 -12.35
C LYS A 137 14.01 14.15 -11.34
N THR A 138 12.92 14.81 -11.73
CA THR A 138 11.81 15.09 -10.85
C THR A 138 10.50 14.50 -11.40
N TYR A 139 9.46 14.43 -10.58
CA TYR A 139 8.12 14.07 -11.06
C TYR A 139 7.52 15.19 -11.90
N GLU A 140 7.92 16.42 -11.64
CA GLU A 140 7.53 17.60 -12.41
C GLU A 140 7.97 17.50 -13.86
N ASP A 141 9.16 16.97 -14.13
CA ASP A 141 9.70 16.73 -15.47
C ASP A 141 8.80 15.86 -16.37
N LEU A 142 7.97 14.98 -15.78
CA LEU A 142 7.07 14.12 -16.55
C LEU A 142 6.06 14.91 -17.41
N ALA A 143 5.77 16.15 -17.04
CA ALA A 143 4.88 17.04 -17.80
C ALA A 143 5.59 17.86 -18.88
N ASP A 144 6.94 17.82 -18.94
CA ASP A 144 7.71 18.58 -19.93
C ASP A 144 7.42 18.08 -21.34
N PRO A 145 7.09 18.97 -22.32
CA PRO A 145 6.82 18.62 -23.71
C PRO A 145 7.93 17.83 -24.42
N LYS A 146 9.18 17.90 -23.92
CA LYS A 146 10.29 17.08 -24.47
C LYS A 146 10.02 15.57 -24.41
N PHE A 147 9.11 15.12 -23.55
CA PHE A 147 8.71 13.72 -23.42
C PHE A 147 7.45 13.35 -24.22
N LYS A 148 7.02 14.20 -25.16
CA LYS A 148 5.85 13.94 -26.00
C LYS A 148 5.92 12.56 -26.68
N GLY A 149 4.88 11.75 -26.49
CA GLY A 149 4.80 10.39 -27.05
C GLY A 149 5.75 9.37 -26.40
N GLN A 150 6.29 9.65 -25.20
CA GLN A 150 7.30 8.80 -24.58
C GLN A 150 6.82 8.07 -23.31
N ILE A 151 5.71 8.49 -22.68
CA ILE A 151 5.29 7.97 -21.38
C ILE A 151 4.29 6.83 -21.54
N MET A 152 4.62 5.69 -20.93
CA MET A 152 3.73 4.55 -20.72
C MET A 152 3.28 4.53 -19.26
N VAL A 153 1.97 4.63 -19.04
CA VAL A 153 1.39 4.69 -17.70
C VAL A 153 0.01 4.02 -17.65
N ARG A 154 -0.43 3.61 -16.48
CA ARG A 154 -1.76 3.01 -16.25
C ARG A 154 -2.88 4.05 -16.29
N SER A 155 -4.12 3.56 -16.32
CA SER A 155 -5.31 4.40 -16.29
C SER A 155 -5.46 5.17 -14.96
N SER A 156 -6.25 6.24 -14.99
CA SER A 156 -6.57 7.11 -13.86
C SER A 156 -7.32 6.41 -12.72
N ASN A 157 -8.06 5.35 -13.02
CA ASN A 157 -8.80 4.58 -12.00
C ASN A 157 -7.90 3.72 -11.12
N ASN A 158 -6.58 3.73 -11.37
CA ASN A 158 -5.63 2.98 -10.58
C ASN A 158 -5.15 3.79 -9.36
N GLU A 159 -5.25 3.19 -8.20
CA GLU A 159 -4.90 3.77 -6.90
C GLU A 159 -3.45 4.29 -6.84
N TYR A 160 -2.51 3.70 -7.59
CA TYR A 160 -1.10 4.12 -7.56
C TYR A 160 -0.87 5.44 -8.31
N ASN A 161 -1.60 5.66 -9.41
CA ASN A 161 -1.57 6.95 -10.12
C ASN A 161 -2.30 8.02 -9.30
N GLN A 162 -3.43 7.66 -8.67
CA GLN A 162 -4.16 8.57 -7.79
C GLN A 162 -3.28 9.02 -6.62
N SER A 163 -2.50 8.11 -6.03
CA SER A 163 -1.56 8.43 -4.97
C SER A 163 -0.43 9.37 -5.44
N LEU A 164 0.14 9.14 -6.64
CA LEU A 164 1.16 10.03 -7.19
C LEU A 164 0.58 11.44 -7.43
N LEU A 165 -0.60 11.55 -8.03
CA LEU A 165 -1.24 12.84 -8.25
C LEU A 165 -1.63 13.51 -6.93
N ALA A 166 -2.05 12.75 -5.91
CA ALA A 166 -2.30 13.27 -4.57
C ALA A 166 -1.03 13.88 -3.94
N ALA A 167 0.14 13.31 -4.21
CA ALA A 167 1.42 13.89 -3.80
C ALA A 167 1.75 15.17 -4.57
N VAL A 168 1.51 15.22 -5.89
CA VAL A 168 1.66 16.46 -6.68
C VAL A 168 0.75 17.57 -6.13
N ILE A 169 -0.50 17.23 -5.75
CA ILE A 169 -1.41 18.20 -5.11
C ILE A 169 -0.81 18.72 -3.79
N ALA A 170 -0.25 17.83 -2.98
CA ALA A 170 0.31 18.19 -1.69
C ALA A 170 1.54 19.11 -1.81
N HIS A 171 2.37 18.93 -2.84
CA HIS A 171 3.55 19.77 -3.09
C HIS A 171 3.21 21.12 -3.73
N HIS A 172 2.21 21.16 -4.63
CA HIS A 172 2.03 22.28 -5.55
C HIS A 172 0.59 22.84 -5.63
N GLY A 173 -0.39 22.18 -4.99
CA GLY A 173 -1.80 22.54 -5.07
C GLY A 173 -2.52 21.98 -6.30
N GLU A 174 -3.87 22.12 -6.31
CA GLU A 174 -4.74 21.51 -7.33
C GLU A 174 -4.56 22.10 -8.74
N GLU A 175 -4.31 23.40 -8.85
CA GLU A 175 -4.17 24.09 -10.15
C GLU A 175 -2.92 23.61 -10.90
N TYR A 176 -1.78 23.57 -10.18
CA TYR A 176 -0.55 23.02 -10.74
C TYR A 176 -0.73 21.52 -11.09
N ALA A 177 -1.34 20.74 -10.21
CA ALA A 177 -1.57 19.33 -10.42
C ALA A 177 -2.43 19.05 -11.66
N LEU A 178 -3.41 19.92 -11.98
CA LEU A 178 -4.19 19.83 -13.21
C LEU A 178 -3.31 20.11 -14.44
N THR A 179 -2.47 21.13 -14.38
CA THR A 179 -1.54 21.46 -15.47
C THR A 179 -0.54 20.33 -15.70
N TRP A 180 0.03 19.81 -14.61
CA TRP A 180 0.93 18.67 -14.65
C TRP A 180 0.26 17.42 -15.27
N ALA A 181 -0.96 17.07 -14.80
CA ALA A 181 -1.69 15.91 -15.31
C ALA A 181 -1.98 16.05 -16.83
N LYS A 182 -2.37 17.24 -17.31
CA LYS A 182 -2.53 17.52 -18.74
C LYS A 182 -1.23 17.34 -19.53
N GLY A 183 -0.10 17.83 -18.97
CA GLY A 183 1.22 17.64 -19.57
C GLY A 183 1.59 16.17 -19.69
N VAL A 184 1.39 15.38 -18.63
CA VAL A 184 1.63 13.92 -18.68
C VAL A 184 0.73 13.23 -19.71
N VAL A 185 -0.56 13.61 -19.81
CA VAL A 185 -1.48 13.08 -20.82
C VAL A 185 -0.98 13.38 -22.23
N ALA A 186 -0.53 14.61 -22.48
CA ALA A 186 0.04 15.01 -23.78
C ALA A 186 1.33 14.23 -24.12
N ASN A 187 2.05 13.76 -23.12
CA ASN A 187 3.29 13.00 -23.25
C ASN A 187 3.09 11.48 -23.35
N MET A 188 1.86 10.97 -23.21
CA MET A 188 1.59 9.54 -23.30
C MET A 188 1.89 9.00 -24.70
N ALA A 189 2.61 7.86 -24.75
CA ALA A 189 2.91 7.16 -25.99
C ALA A 189 1.69 6.42 -26.56
N LYS A 190 0.79 6.00 -25.69
CA LYS A 190 -0.48 5.33 -26.04
C LYS A 190 -1.53 5.59 -24.97
N GLU A 191 -2.79 5.36 -25.34
CA GLU A 191 -3.90 5.34 -24.39
C GLU A 191 -3.61 4.38 -23.22
N PRO A 192 -3.84 4.79 -21.96
CA PRO A 192 -3.56 3.99 -20.77
C PRO A 192 -4.31 2.67 -20.75
N LYS A 193 -3.60 1.56 -20.59
CA LYS A 193 -4.18 0.23 -20.40
C LYS A 193 -3.25 -0.72 -19.65
N GLY A 194 -3.79 -1.79 -19.14
CA GLY A 194 -3.02 -2.84 -18.48
C GLY A 194 -2.45 -2.44 -17.11
N ASN A 195 -1.55 -3.24 -16.59
CA ASN A 195 -0.89 -3.03 -15.31
C ASN A 195 0.56 -2.51 -15.48
N ASP A 196 1.30 -2.30 -14.38
CA ASP A 196 2.67 -1.79 -14.41
C ASP A 196 3.61 -2.67 -15.26
N ARG A 197 3.45 -4.00 -15.22
CA ARG A 197 4.24 -4.93 -16.05
C ARG A 197 4.00 -4.71 -17.55
N TYR A 198 2.76 -4.37 -17.91
CA TYR A 198 2.43 -4.02 -19.31
C TYR A 198 3.18 -2.77 -19.75
N GLN A 199 3.26 -1.73 -18.88
CA GLN A 199 3.99 -0.50 -19.18
C GLN A 199 5.48 -0.79 -19.43
N VAL A 200 6.11 -1.56 -18.52
CA VAL A 200 7.51 -1.95 -18.64
C VAL A 200 7.77 -2.77 -19.91
N LYS A 201 6.91 -3.76 -20.22
CA LYS A 201 7.01 -4.55 -21.47
C LYS A 201 6.85 -3.68 -22.71
N ALA A 202 5.97 -2.69 -22.71
CA ALA A 202 5.77 -1.78 -23.81
C ALA A 202 7.05 -0.98 -24.11
N VAL A 203 7.69 -0.41 -23.08
CA VAL A 203 8.96 0.32 -23.23
C VAL A 203 10.08 -0.63 -23.68
N ALA A 204 10.17 -1.85 -23.13
CA ALA A 204 11.15 -2.84 -23.57
C ALA A 204 11.02 -3.16 -25.08
N ASN A 205 9.80 -3.12 -25.61
CA ASN A 205 9.48 -3.35 -27.02
C ASN A 205 9.51 -2.07 -27.89
N GLY A 206 10.01 -0.94 -27.35
CA GLY A 206 10.18 0.30 -28.11
C GLY A 206 8.94 1.19 -28.19
N ILE A 207 7.91 0.96 -27.37
CA ILE A 207 6.75 1.83 -27.27
C ILE A 207 7.02 2.85 -26.16
N GLY A 208 7.34 4.08 -26.54
CA GLY A 208 7.83 5.09 -25.60
C GLY A 208 9.22 4.77 -25.04
N SER A 209 9.67 5.58 -24.11
CA SER A 209 10.98 5.45 -23.44
C SER A 209 10.88 5.40 -21.91
N ILE A 210 9.72 5.76 -21.35
CA ILE A 210 9.45 5.93 -19.92
C ILE A 210 8.26 5.07 -19.54
N ALA A 211 8.42 4.14 -18.60
CA ALA A 211 7.30 3.46 -17.94
C ALA A 211 7.21 3.92 -16.48
N ILE A 212 6.01 4.31 -16.04
CA ILE A 212 5.76 4.63 -14.62
C ILE A 212 5.23 3.35 -13.95
N ALA A 213 5.96 2.86 -12.94
CA ALA A 213 5.65 1.60 -12.26
C ALA A 213 5.99 1.64 -10.77
N ASN A 214 5.39 0.75 -9.98
CA ASN A 214 5.83 0.52 -8.61
C ASN A 214 7.02 -0.45 -8.58
N THR A 215 7.96 -0.19 -7.68
CA THR A 215 9.22 -0.95 -7.54
C THR A 215 9.02 -2.46 -7.45
N TYR A 216 8.09 -2.93 -6.63
CA TYR A 216 7.88 -4.36 -6.43
C TYR A 216 7.45 -5.13 -7.70
N TYR A 217 6.83 -4.45 -8.68
CA TYR A 217 6.53 -5.10 -9.96
C TYR A 217 7.80 -5.48 -10.72
N ILE A 218 8.85 -4.65 -10.62
CA ILE A 218 10.14 -4.91 -11.26
C ILE A 218 10.76 -6.17 -10.63
N GLY A 219 10.79 -6.27 -9.30
CA GLY A 219 11.25 -7.47 -8.60
C GLY A 219 10.49 -8.73 -9.03
N LYS A 220 9.14 -8.63 -9.06
CA LYS A 220 8.30 -9.74 -9.51
C LYS A 220 8.44 -10.10 -11.00
N MET A 221 8.94 -9.22 -11.84
CA MET A 221 9.25 -9.51 -13.23
C MET A 221 10.60 -10.24 -13.36
N VAL A 222 11.58 -9.93 -12.52
CA VAL A 222 12.90 -10.60 -12.50
C VAL A 222 12.76 -12.09 -12.23
N ASP A 223 11.96 -12.46 -11.22
CA ASP A 223 11.75 -13.87 -10.82
C ASP A 223 10.48 -14.49 -11.43
N ASN A 224 9.94 -13.91 -12.49
CA ASN A 224 8.70 -14.42 -13.06
C ASN A 224 8.92 -15.71 -13.86
N LYS A 225 7.95 -16.63 -13.81
CA LYS A 225 7.96 -17.85 -14.63
C LYS A 225 7.84 -17.54 -16.13
N ASP A 226 7.12 -16.47 -16.48
CA ASP A 226 6.99 -15.97 -17.85
C ASP A 226 8.30 -15.35 -18.33
N LYS A 227 8.97 -16.03 -19.26
CA LYS A 227 10.23 -15.57 -19.88
C LYS A 227 10.11 -14.18 -20.49
N SER A 228 8.96 -13.81 -21.06
CA SER A 228 8.76 -12.50 -21.68
C SER A 228 8.84 -11.34 -20.65
N GLN A 229 8.51 -11.59 -19.39
CA GLN A 229 8.66 -10.60 -18.32
C GLN A 229 10.12 -10.47 -17.91
N ARG A 230 10.85 -11.59 -17.76
CA ARG A 230 12.29 -11.57 -17.45
C ARG A 230 13.10 -10.90 -18.54
N ASP A 231 12.84 -11.23 -19.82
CA ASP A 231 13.52 -10.63 -20.97
C ASP A 231 13.22 -9.12 -21.10
N ALA A 232 12.01 -8.70 -20.76
CA ALA A 232 11.68 -7.28 -20.77
C ALA A 232 12.45 -6.54 -19.68
N VAL A 233 12.39 -7.01 -18.43
CA VAL A 233 12.99 -6.30 -17.30
C VAL A 233 14.53 -6.33 -17.32
N SER A 234 15.16 -7.34 -17.91
CA SER A 234 16.62 -7.41 -18.03
C SER A 234 17.24 -6.28 -18.89
N LYS A 235 16.43 -5.62 -19.72
CA LYS A 235 16.80 -4.48 -20.56
C LYS A 235 16.55 -3.13 -19.89
N MET A 236 16.05 -3.12 -18.68
CA MET A 236 15.51 -1.93 -18.03
C MET A 236 16.36 -1.52 -16.81
N LYS A 237 16.31 -0.23 -16.53
CA LYS A 237 16.89 0.40 -15.35
C LYS A 237 15.81 1.20 -14.61
N ILE A 238 15.93 1.27 -13.30
CA ILE A 238 15.05 2.07 -12.44
C ILE A 238 15.71 3.42 -12.20
N LEU A 239 14.91 4.48 -12.33
CA LEU A 239 15.22 5.82 -11.90
C LEU A 239 14.21 6.20 -10.81
N PHE A 240 14.70 6.75 -9.70
CA PHE A 240 13.91 7.29 -8.60
C PHE A 240 13.75 8.80 -8.76
N PRO A 241 12.67 9.30 -9.40
CA PRO A 241 12.43 10.74 -9.44
C PRO A 241 12.16 11.23 -8.01
N LYS A 242 12.51 12.48 -7.76
CA LYS A 242 12.13 13.17 -6.52
C LYS A 242 11.16 14.30 -6.86
N PHE A 243 10.41 14.79 -5.90
CA PHE A 243 9.78 16.11 -6.02
C PHE A 243 10.85 17.20 -5.90
N GLU A 244 10.67 18.32 -6.57
CA GLU A 244 11.62 19.46 -6.52
C GLU A 244 11.93 19.87 -5.07
N ASN A 245 10.90 19.92 -4.22
CA ASN A 245 10.99 20.27 -2.81
C ASN A 245 10.80 19.08 -1.86
N GLY A 246 11.08 17.85 -2.32
CA GLY A 246 10.82 16.65 -1.55
C GLY A 246 11.72 15.47 -1.89
N GLY A 247 11.24 14.29 -1.54
CA GLY A 247 11.86 13.00 -1.85
C GLY A 247 11.16 12.25 -2.97
N THR A 248 11.47 10.98 -3.09
CA THR A 248 10.80 10.06 -4.02
C THR A 248 9.45 9.65 -3.44
N HIS A 249 8.39 9.70 -4.27
CA HIS A 249 7.06 9.29 -3.87
C HIS A 249 7.04 7.86 -3.34
N ILE A 250 6.51 7.69 -2.14
CA ILE A 250 6.25 6.40 -1.53
C ILE A 250 4.76 6.22 -1.24
N ASN A 251 4.32 4.98 -1.22
CA ASN A 251 3.02 4.60 -0.69
C ASN A 251 3.17 3.32 0.14
N VAL A 252 2.17 2.96 0.93
CA VAL A 252 2.26 1.86 1.89
C VAL A 252 1.13 0.85 1.71
N SER A 253 1.39 -0.41 2.04
CA SER A 253 0.33 -1.27 2.56
C SER A 253 0.29 -1.10 4.06
N GLY A 254 -0.88 -1.06 4.64
CA GLY A 254 -1.02 -0.87 6.08
C GLY A 254 -2.22 -1.59 6.67
N ALA A 255 -2.26 -1.66 7.99
CA ALA A 255 -3.30 -2.32 8.75
C ALA A 255 -3.83 -1.43 9.88
N GLY A 256 -5.13 -1.53 10.13
CA GLY A 256 -5.82 -0.91 11.25
C GLY A 256 -6.75 -1.89 11.94
N VAL A 257 -7.03 -1.66 13.23
CA VAL A 257 -8.01 -2.44 13.99
C VAL A 257 -9.40 -1.89 13.72
N ALA A 258 -10.33 -2.77 13.36
CA ALA A 258 -11.72 -2.38 13.12
C ALA A 258 -12.35 -1.81 14.39
N LYS A 259 -13.21 -0.79 14.25
CA LYS A 259 -13.81 -0.05 15.38
C LYS A 259 -14.51 -0.96 16.39
N TYR A 260 -15.20 -1.97 15.89
CA TYR A 260 -15.98 -2.91 16.72
C TYR A 260 -15.37 -4.31 16.73
N SER A 261 -14.04 -4.40 16.57
CA SER A 261 -13.32 -5.68 16.62
C SER A 261 -13.68 -6.49 17.86
N PRO A 262 -14.22 -7.72 17.70
CA PRO A 262 -14.49 -8.60 18.84
C PRO A 262 -13.22 -9.16 19.48
N ASN A 263 -12.09 -9.22 18.76
CA ASN A 263 -10.82 -9.79 19.20
C ASN A 263 -9.68 -8.75 19.17
N LYS A 264 -9.92 -7.56 19.74
CA LYS A 264 -9.00 -6.41 19.67
C LYS A 264 -7.55 -6.75 20.05
N GLU A 265 -7.35 -7.46 21.13
CA GLU A 265 -6.01 -7.81 21.62
C GLU A 265 -5.28 -8.73 20.63
N ASN A 266 -5.97 -9.69 20.02
CA ASN A 266 -5.42 -10.55 18.98
C ASN A 266 -5.11 -9.76 17.70
N ALA A 267 -5.96 -8.78 17.36
CA ALA A 267 -5.73 -7.87 16.24
C ALA A 267 -4.45 -7.04 16.43
N ILE A 268 -4.23 -6.49 17.61
CA ILE A 268 -3.00 -5.73 17.93
C ILE A 268 -1.78 -6.64 17.85
N LYS A 269 -1.80 -7.82 18.47
CA LYS A 269 -0.72 -8.82 18.37
C LYS A 269 -0.41 -9.21 16.93
N PHE A 270 -1.44 -9.33 16.11
CA PHE A 270 -1.29 -9.65 14.70
C PHE A 270 -0.58 -8.53 13.91
N ILE A 271 -0.95 -7.26 14.13
CA ILE A 271 -0.31 -6.10 13.51
C ILE A 271 1.15 -5.96 14.00
N GLU A 272 1.41 -6.14 15.30
CA GLU A 272 2.76 -6.15 15.87
C GLU A 272 3.63 -7.26 15.26
N PHE A 273 3.07 -8.46 15.06
CA PHE A 273 3.77 -9.55 14.41
C PHE A 273 4.11 -9.18 12.95
N LEU A 274 3.18 -8.60 12.18
CA LEU A 274 3.46 -8.16 10.80
C LEU A 274 4.51 -7.04 10.74
N ALA A 275 4.64 -6.25 11.79
CA ALA A 275 5.71 -5.26 11.96
C ALA A 275 7.00 -5.83 12.54
N SER A 276 7.05 -7.12 12.92
CA SER A 276 8.25 -7.73 13.51
C SER A 276 9.38 -7.92 12.48
N LYS A 277 10.61 -8.04 12.98
CA LYS A 277 11.80 -8.22 12.13
C LYS A 277 11.67 -9.40 11.15
N ASP A 278 11.12 -10.52 11.60
CA ASP A 278 10.98 -11.73 10.79
C ASP A 278 9.93 -11.52 9.69
N ALA A 279 8.79 -10.93 10.02
CA ALA A 279 7.75 -10.60 9.04
C ALA A 279 8.25 -9.57 8.02
N GLN A 280 8.96 -8.54 8.46
CA GLN A 280 9.51 -7.50 7.59
C GLN A 280 10.56 -8.05 6.62
N LYS A 281 11.41 -8.98 7.04
CA LYS A 281 12.34 -9.69 6.16
C LYS A 281 11.60 -10.50 5.10
N LEU A 282 10.51 -11.18 5.50
CA LEU A 282 9.73 -11.98 4.56
C LEU A 282 9.00 -11.10 3.52
N PHE A 283 8.47 -9.95 3.92
CA PHE A 283 7.93 -8.97 2.98
C PHE A 283 8.99 -8.48 1.99
N ALA A 284 10.19 -8.16 2.49
CA ALA A 284 11.29 -7.65 1.66
C ALA A 284 11.75 -8.66 0.60
N VAL A 285 11.87 -9.94 0.96
CA VAL A 285 12.35 -10.99 0.05
C VAL A 285 11.23 -11.54 -0.82
N GLY A 286 10.08 -11.87 -0.23
CA GLY A 286 9.00 -12.58 -0.92
C GLY A 286 8.12 -11.67 -1.79
N ASN A 287 8.11 -10.35 -1.53
CA ASN A 287 7.28 -9.40 -2.25
C ASN A 287 8.03 -8.21 -2.86
N TYR A 288 9.35 -8.10 -2.64
CA TYR A 288 10.19 -7.01 -3.13
C TYR A 288 9.71 -5.61 -2.69
N GLU A 289 9.08 -5.54 -1.52
CA GLU A 289 8.66 -4.29 -0.88
C GLU A 289 9.75 -3.82 0.08
N TYR A 290 9.79 -2.51 0.35
CA TYR A 290 10.71 -1.95 1.34
C TYR A 290 10.15 -2.14 2.74
N PRO A 291 10.98 -2.60 3.70
CA PRO A 291 10.58 -2.67 5.10
C PRO A 291 10.22 -1.29 5.67
N VAL A 292 9.31 -1.27 6.63
CA VAL A 292 8.97 -0.07 7.41
C VAL A 292 9.64 -0.05 8.77
N LEU A 293 10.11 -1.22 9.24
CA LEU A 293 10.84 -1.36 10.49
C LEU A 293 12.29 -0.92 10.33
N LYS A 294 12.76 -0.04 11.19
CA LYS A 294 14.16 0.40 11.20
C LYS A 294 15.11 -0.78 11.41
N GLY A 295 16.25 -0.78 10.70
CA GLY A 295 17.28 -1.82 10.81
C GLY A 295 16.93 -3.15 10.14
N VAL A 296 15.87 -3.22 9.35
CA VAL A 296 15.61 -4.35 8.43
C VAL A 296 15.99 -3.93 7.02
N GLU A 297 16.89 -4.69 6.42
CA GLU A 297 17.37 -4.44 5.07
C GLU A 297 16.37 -4.92 4.01
N SER A 298 16.33 -4.24 2.89
CA SER A 298 15.66 -4.70 1.68
C SER A 298 16.32 -5.96 1.12
N SER A 299 15.64 -6.67 0.23
CA SER A 299 16.27 -7.80 -0.47
C SER A 299 17.46 -7.31 -1.31
N LYS A 300 18.46 -8.20 -1.56
CA LYS A 300 19.63 -7.88 -2.39
C LYS A 300 19.24 -7.28 -3.75
N LEU A 301 18.18 -7.78 -4.37
CA LEU A 301 17.68 -7.26 -5.63
C LEU A 301 17.18 -5.82 -5.48
N VAL A 302 16.35 -5.55 -4.45
CA VAL A 302 15.82 -4.19 -4.20
C VAL A 302 16.94 -3.21 -3.88
N SER A 303 17.92 -3.61 -3.06
CA SER A 303 19.10 -2.79 -2.73
C SER A 303 19.97 -2.50 -3.96
N SER A 304 20.01 -3.40 -4.95
CA SER A 304 20.81 -3.20 -6.18
C SER A 304 20.24 -2.11 -7.10
N TRP A 305 19.02 -1.65 -6.89
CA TRP A 305 18.42 -0.56 -7.67
C TRP A 305 18.94 0.83 -7.29
N GLY A 306 19.65 0.93 -6.17
CA GLY A 306 20.16 2.18 -5.60
C GLY A 306 19.33 2.69 -4.44
N GLU A 307 19.80 3.78 -3.86
CA GLU A 307 19.17 4.44 -2.72
C GLU A 307 18.32 5.63 -3.19
N PHE A 308 17.31 5.95 -2.43
CA PHE A 308 16.50 7.16 -2.58
C PHE A 308 16.07 7.68 -1.21
N LYS A 309 15.79 8.96 -1.13
CA LYS A 309 15.18 9.58 0.05
C LYS A 309 13.67 9.53 -0.10
N ASP A 310 12.99 8.97 0.88
CA ASP A 310 11.52 9.00 0.95
C ASP A 310 11.02 10.45 0.92
N ASP A 311 9.90 10.68 0.24
CA ASP A 311 9.20 11.94 0.37
C ASP A 311 8.72 12.16 1.80
N THR A 312 8.74 13.42 2.25
CA THR A 312 8.41 13.79 3.63
C THR A 312 6.91 14.01 3.86
N ILE A 313 6.11 14.02 2.78
CA ILE A 313 4.65 14.15 2.89
C ILE A 313 4.10 12.96 3.64
N SER A 314 3.23 13.26 4.62
CA SER A 314 2.54 12.23 5.37
C SER A 314 1.68 11.35 4.46
N ILE A 315 1.70 10.06 4.72
CA ILE A 315 0.82 9.10 4.02
C ILE A 315 -0.67 9.46 4.20
N ASN A 316 -1.06 10.09 5.31
CA ASN A 316 -2.42 10.61 5.50
C ASN A 316 -2.81 11.63 4.43
N THR A 317 -1.90 12.54 4.09
CA THR A 317 -2.13 13.59 3.08
C THR A 317 -2.41 13.01 1.70
N LEU A 318 -1.79 11.89 1.34
CA LEU A 318 -2.10 11.16 0.09
C LEU A 318 -3.57 10.67 0.08
N GLY A 319 -4.05 10.20 1.22
CA GLY A 319 -5.44 9.79 1.38
C GLY A 319 -6.42 10.96 1.32
N GLU A 320 -6.10 12.06 1.99
CA GLU A 320 -6.89 13.30 2.03
C GLU A 320 -7.09 13.89 0.63
N ASN A 321 -6.02 13.92 -0.17
CA ASN A 321 -6.03 14.47 -1.52
C ASN A 321 -6.60 13.51 -2.59
N ASN A 322 -6.92 12.26 -2.24
CA ASN A 322 -7.34 11.25 -3.22
C ASN A 322 -8.59 11.68 -4.03
N LYS A 323 -9.61 12.26 -3.38
CA LYS A 323 -10.82 12.72 -4.08
C LYS A 323 -10.52 13.86 -5.07
N ALA A 324 -9.64 14.78 -4.71
CA ALA A 324 -9.20 15.85 -5.59
C ALA A 324 -8.42 15.29 -6.77
N ALA A 325 -7.51 14.33 -6.54
CA ALA A 325 -6.75 13.66 -7.58
C ALA A 325 -7.65 12.98 -8.63
N VAL A 326 -8.70 12.26 -8.20
CA VAL A 326 -9.66 11.63 -9.12
C VAL A 326 -10.35 12.69 -10.00
N LYS A 327 -10.83 13.79 -9.43
CA LYS A 327 -11.47 14.89 -10.18
C LYS A 327 -10.51 15.56 -11.17
N ILE A 328 -9.24 15.69 -10.79
CA ILE A 328 -8.21 16.27 -11.66
C ILE A 328 -7.90 15.36 -12.83
N PHE A 329 -7.84 14.06 -12.63
CA PHE A 329 -7.67 13.10 -13.74
C PHE A 329 -8.78 13.21 -14.77
N ASP A 330 -10.04 13.30 -14.34
CA ASP A 330 -11.19 13.49 -15.25
C ASP A 330 -11.03 14.79 -16.06
N LYS A 331 -10.72 15.92 -15.40
CA LYS A 331 -10.49 17.22 -16.05
C LYS A 331 -9.28 17.25 -16.99
N ALA A 332 -8.25 16.44 -16.70
CA ALA A 332 -7.04 16.34 -17.51
C ALA A 332 -7.23 15.41 -18.72
N GLY A 333 -8.31 14.63 -18.79
CA GLY A 333 -8.53 13.63 -19.82
C GLY A 333 -7.64 12.38 -19.67
N TRP A 334 -7.13 12.12 -18.47
CA TRP A 334 -6.38 10.90 -18.19
C TRP A 334 -7.37 9.75 -17.97
N LYS A 335 -7.49 8.88 -18.97
CA LYS A 335 -8.43 7.75 -18.97
C LYS A 335 -8.00 6.59 -18.09
#